data_7292abbf5ad162633bc100316452bbb0
#
_entry.id   7292abbf5ad162633bc100316452bbb0
#
_cell.length_a   1.000
_cell.length_b   1.000
_cell.length_c   1.000
_cell.angle_alpha   90.00
_cell.angle_beta   90.00
_cell.angle_gamma   90.00
#
_symmetry.space_group_name_H-M   'P 1'
#
loop_
_entity.id
_entity.type
_entity.pdbx_description
1 polymer ?
#
loop_
_entity_poly.entity_id
_entity_poly.type
_entity_poly.pdbx_seq_one_letter_code
_entity_poly.pdbx_strand_id
1 'polypeptide(L)'
;MTGRFADRVAVITGAGGGIGEAYARGLHAEGARVVVAEINEESGRRVANQLGKRALFVATDVGDPASTDAMAAVAVETFGRIDHLVNNAAIFGDMELAGLTNVDLDYL
;
A
#
# COMPACT_ATOMS: atom_id res chain seq x y z
N MET A 1 -6.93 -5.81 20.50
CA MET A 1 -7.40 -6.09 19.13
C MET A 1 -7.24 -7.56 18.83
N THR A 2 -8.27 -8.19 18.38
CA THR A 2 -8.25 -9.58 17.90
C THR A 2 -8.32 -9.59 16.38
N GLY A 3 -7.84 -10.66 15.79
CA GLY A 3 -7.77 -10.82 14.35
C GLY A 3 -6.45 -11.47 13.98
N ARG A 4 -6.40 -12.05 12.78
CA ARG A 4 -5.21 -12.80 12.33
C ARG A 4 -3.98 -11.92 12.15
N PHE A 5 -4.18 -10.63 11.90
CA PHE A 5 -3.10 -9.68 11.67
C PHE A 5 -2.99 -8.65 12.78
N ALA A 6 -3.54 -8.96 13.98
CA ALA A 6 -3.45 -8.04 15.11
C ALA A 6 -2.00 -7.65 15.37
N ASP A 7 -1.75 -6.35 15.55
CA ASP A 7 -0.44 -5.76 15.80
C ASP A 7 0.58 -5.91 14.66
N ARG A 8 0.14 -6.38 13.50
CA ARG A 8 0.99 -6.40 12.30
C ARG A 8 0.83 -5.11 11.52
N VAL A 9 1.87 -4.72 10.81
CA VAL A 9 1.87 -3.53 9.96
C VAL A 9 2.01 -3.97 8.51
N ALA A 10 1.04 -3.60 7.70
CA ALA A 10 1.03 -3.94 6.28
C ALA A 10 1.09 -2.66 5.45
N VAL A 11 2.00 -2.63 4.49
CA VAL A 11 2.09 -1.58 3.48
C VAL A 11 1.49 -2.11 2.20
N ILE A 12 0.51 -1.41 1.66
CA ILE A 12 -0.11 -1.79 0.38
C ILE A 12 0.10 -0.66 -0.61
N THR A 13 0.82 -0.95 -1.69
CA THR A 13 1.00 0.03 -2.76
C THR A 13 -0.21 -0.01 -3.68
N GLY A 14 -0.59 1.16 -4.23
CA GLY A 14 -1.78 1.25 -5.07
C GLY A 14 -3.07 1.00 -4.31
N ALA A 15 -3.09 1.34 -3.03
CA ALA A 15 -4.22 1.02 -2.14
C ALA A 15 -5.38 2.00 -2.23
N GLY A 16 -5.29 3.01 -3.09
CA GLY A 16 -6.35 4.00 -3.27
C GLY A 16 -7.53 3.52 -4.11
N GLY A 17 -7.50 2.29 -4.62
CA GLY A 17 -8.59 1.75 -5.42
C GLY A 17 -8.39 0.30 -5.78
N GLY A 18 -9.41 -0.31 -6.37
CA GLY A 18 -9.35 -1.65 -6.92
C GLY A 18 -8.93 -2.72 -5.92
N ILE A 19 -8.08 -3.62 -6.41
CA ILE A 19 -7.59 -4.77 -5.62
C ILE A 19 -6.78 -4.31 -4.42
N GLY A 20 -5.97 -3.26 -4.58
CA GLY A 20 -5.17 -2.71 -3.48
C GLY A 20 -6.03 -2.20 -2.34
N GLU A 21 -7.09 -1.48 -2.67
CA GLU A 21 -8.05 -1.01 -1.65
C GLU A 21 -8.71 -2.21 -0.95
N ALA A 22 -9.08 -3.25 -1.69
CA ALA A 22 -9.67 -4.46 -1.11
C ALA A 22 -8.71 -5.14 -0.13
N TYR A 23 -7.43 -5.24 -0.46
CA TYR A 23 -6.42 -5.77 0.45
C TYR A 23 -6.30 -4.91 1.71
N ALA A 24 -6.24 -3.60 1.54
CA ALA A 24 -6.11 -2.68 2.67
C ALA A 24 -7.29 -2.85 3.64
N ARG A 25 -8.50 -2.91 3.11
CA ARG A 25 -9.70 -3.09 3.95
C ARG A 25 -9.74 -4.45 4.61
N GLY A 26 -9.37 -5.50 3.89
CA GLY A 26 -9.36 -6.85 4.44
C GLY A 26 -8.35 -7.02 5.56
N LEU A 27 -7.13 -6.54 5.37
CA LEU A 27 -6.08 -6.63 6.41
C LEU A 27 -6.43 -5.77 7.61
N HIS A 28 -6.98 -4.58 7.39
CA HIS A 28 -7.42 -3.70 8.48
C HIS A 28 -8.52 -4.37 9.30
N ALA A 29 -9.47 -5.02 8.65
CA ALA A 29 -10.55 -5.74 9.33
C ALA A 29 -10.02 -6.90 10.18
N GLU A 30 -8.87 -7.48 9.81
CA GLU A 30 -8.21 -8.55 10.55
C GLU A 30 -7.22 -8.03 11.60
N GLY A 31 -7.25 -6.74 11.89
CA GLY A 31 -6.49 -6.13 12.98
C GLY A 31 -5.18 -5.46 12.59
N ALA A 32 -4.80 -5.49 11.32
CA ALA A 32 -3.55 -4.88 10.89
C ALA A 32 -3.59 -3.35 10.99
N ARG A 33 -2.43 -2.76 11.22
CA ARG A 33 -2.20 -1.37 10.92
C ARG A 33 -1.81 -1.29 9.44
N VAL A 34 -2.42 -0.38 8.71
CA VAL A 34 -2.31 -0.35 7.25
C VAL A 34 -1.71 0.97 6.79
N VAL A 35 -0.68 0.88 5.96
CA VAL A 35 -0.13 2.04 5.26
C VAL A 35 -0.68 2.01 3.84
N VAL A 36 -1.50 3.00 3.53
CA VAL A 36 -2.07 3.20 2.20
C VAL A 36 -1.04 3.99 1.39
N ALA A 37 -0.23 3.29 0.61
CA ALA A 37 0.80 3.90 -0.22
C ALA A 37 0.22 4.08 -1.62
N GLU A 38 -0.06 5.32 -1.99
CA GLU A 38 -0.79 5.64 -3.20
C GLU A 38 -0.25 6.92 -3.83
N ILE A 39 -0.10 6.92 -5.16
CA ILE A 39 0.33 8.11 -5.88
C ILE A 39 -0.80 9.12 -6.04
N ASN A 40 -2.04 8.65 -6.14
CA ASN A 40 -3.21 9.52 -6.18
C ASN A 40 -3.59 9.92 -4.76
N GLU A 41 -3.30 11.17 -4.44
CA GLU A 41 -3.46 11.67 -3.07
C GLU A 41 -4.92 11.66 -2.63
N GLU A 42 -5.84 12.03 -3.52
CA GLU A 42 -7.26 12.08 -3.19
C GLU A 42 -7.80 10.70 -2.84
N SER A 43 -7.54 9.70 -3.67
CA SER A 43 -8.03 8.35 -3.44
C SER A 43 -7.33 7.69 -2.25
N GLY A 44 -6.04 7.92 -2.08
CA GLY A 44 -5.30 7.40 -0.93
C GLY A 44 -5.82 7.94 0.39
N ARG A 45 -6.02 9.25 0.46
CA ARG A 45 -6.57 9.89 1.68
C ARG A 45 -7.99 9.41 1.96
N ARG A 46 -8.79 9.23 0.91
CA ARG A 46 -10.15 8.71 1.08
C ARG A 46 -10.15 7.35 1.76
N VAL A 47 -9.33 6.43 1.27
CA VAL A 47 -9.27 5.09 1.84
C VAL A 47 -8.76 5.13 3.29
N ALA A 48 -7.67 5.84 3.54
CA ALA A 48 -7.12 5.94 4.89
C ALA A 48 -8.11 6.56 5.87
N ASN A 49 -8.81 7.62 5.45
CA ASN A 49 -9.79 8.27 6.29
C ASN A 49 -10.99 7.36 6.60
N GLN A 50 -11.43 6.57 5.62
CA GLN A 50 -12.53 5.63 5.83
C GLN A 50 -12.13 4.49 6.76
N LEU A 51 -10.88 4.03 6.68
CA LEU A 51 -10.37 3.02 7.61
C LEU A 51 -10.18 3.60 9.02
N GLY A 52 -9.83 4.87 9.12
CA GLY A 52 -9.71 5.56 10.40
C GLY A 52 -8.46 5.16 11.17
N LYS A 53 -8.64 4.79 12.43
CA LYS A 53 -7.53 4.39 13.29
C LYS A 53 -6.84 3.16 12.70
N ARG A 54 -5.54 3.07 12.91
CA ARG A 54 -4.69 2.01 12.40
C ARG A 54 -4.50 2.09 10.88
N ALA A 55 -4.75 3.25 10.28
CA ALA A 55 -4.47 3.49 8.86
C ALA A 55 -3.72 4.79 8.68
N LEU A 56 -2.79 4.80 7.73
CA LEU A 56 -1.96 5.95 7.42
C LEU A 56 -1.86 6.07 5.91
N PHE A 57 -2.10 7.27 5.37
CA PHE A 57 -1.84 7.54 3.96
C PHE A 57 -0.43 8.10 3.80
N VAL A 58 0.32 7.60 2.83
CA VAL A 58 1.59 8.18 2.40
C VAL A 58 1.59 8.28 0.88
N ALA A 59 1.75 9.49 0.37
CA ALA A 59 1.90 9.69 -1.07
C ALA A 59 3.16 8.97 -1.54
N THR A 60 3.00 8.05 -2.46
CA THR A 60 4.10 7.16 -2.86
C THR A 60 4.07 6.92 -4.36
N ASP A 61 5.21 7.20 -5.00
CA ASP A 61 5.45 6.85 -6.39
C ASP A 61 6.37 5.62 -6.39
N VAL A 62 5.83 4.45 -6.73
CA VAL A 62 6.60 3.20 -6.71
C VAL A 62 7.69 3.16 -7.77
N GLY A 63 7.62 4.05 -8.77
CA GLY A 63 8.67 4.19 -9.77
C GLY A 63 9.85 5.04 -9.32
N ASP A 64 9.77 5.65 -8.14
CA ASP A 64 10.82 6.51 -7.59
C ASP A 64 11.37 5.90 -6.30
N PRO A 65 12.62 5.40 -6.32
CA PRO A 65 13.21 4.80 -5.11
C PRO A 65 13.23 5.73 -3.91
N ALA A 66 13.45 7.03 -4.12
CA ALA A 66 13.44 7.98 -3.01
C ALA A 66 12.06 8.07 -2.38
N SER A 67 11.00 7.99 -3.18
CA SER A 67 9.62 8.00 -2.69
C SER A 67 9.30 6.74 -1.87
N THR A 68 9.75 5.58 -2.34
CA THR A 68 9.51 4.33 -1.60
C THR A 68 10.32 4.27 -0.31
N ASP A 69 11.54 4.79 -0.31
CA ASP A 69 12.36 4.86 0.91
C ASP A 69 11.72 5.81 1.92
N ALA A 70 11.22 6.95 1.47
CA ALA A 70 10.54 7.91 2.33
C ALA A 70 9.25 7.31 2.92
N MET A 71 8.50 6.57 2.13
CA MET A 71 7.28 5.89 2.58
C MET A 71 7.62 4.88 3.68
N ALA A 72 8.65 4.06 3.46
CA ALA A 72 9.06 3.06 4.44
C ALA A 72 9.48 3.73 5.76
N ALA A 73 10.21 4.85 5.68
CA ALA A 73 10.64 5.58 6.87
C ALA A 73 9.44 6.12 7.65
N VAL A 74 8.44 6.69 6.96
CA VAL A 74 7.23 7.20 7.62
C VAL A 74 6.45 6.07 8.26
N ALA A 75 6.33 4.93 7.58
CA ALA A 75 5.62 3.77 8.12
C ALA A 75 6.27 3.26 9.42
N VAL A 76 7.59 3.14 9.42
CA VAL A 76 8.32 2.68 10.62
C VAL A 76 8.25 3.74 11.72
N GLU A 77 8.36 5.03 11.38
CA GLU A 77 8.25 6.08 12.37
C GLU A 77 6.87 6.10 13.04
N THR A 78 5.82 5.85 12.26
CA THR A 78 4.44 5.92 12.76
C THR A 78 4.04 4.65 13.50
N PHE A 79 4.33 3.48 12.94
CA PHE A 79 3.86 2.19 13.47
C PHE A 79 4.95 1.32 14.08
N GLY A 80 6.21 1.70 13.94
CA GLY A 80 7.34 1.02 14.57
C GLY A 80 7.93 -0.15 13.79
N ARG A 81 7.23 -0.66 12.78
CA ARG A 81 7.68 -1.84 12.04
C ARG A 81 6.93 -1.96 10.71
N ILE A 82 7.44 -2.80 9.83
CA ILE A 82 6.72 -3.25 8.63
C ILE A 82 6.82 -4.78 8.62
N ASP A 83 5.68 -5.46 8.63
CA ASP A 83 5.63 -6.93 8.63
C ASP A 83 5.31 -7.48 7.25
N HIS A 84 4.49 -6.76 6.48
CA HIS A 84 4.00 -7.23 5.19
C HIS A 84 4.06 -6.10 4.16
N LEU A 85 4.47 -6.44 2.96
CA LEU A 85 4.43 -5.51 1.82
C LEU A 85 3.62 -6.18 0.71
N VAL A 86 2.52 -5.55 0.34
CA VAL A 86 1.70 -5.98 -0.78
C VAL A 86 1.99 -5.06 -1.95
N ASN A 87 2.75 -5.57 -2.92
CA ASN A 87 3.10 -4.83 -4.13
C ASN A 87 1.97 -4.96 -5.15
N ASN A 88 1.00 -4.07 -5.03
CA ASN A 88 -0.16 -4.06 -5.91
C ASN A 88 -0.06 -2.98 -7.00
N ALA A 89 0.62 -1.88 -6.72
CA ALA A 89 0.75 -0.81 -7.70
C ALA A 89 1.52 -1.30 -8.93
N ALA A 90 1.01 -0.96 -10.11
CA ALA A 90 1.66 -1.27 -11.37
C ALA A 90 1.73 -0.01 -12.22
N ILE A 91 2.79 0.11 -13.01
CA ILE A 91 2.99 1.24 -13.92
C ILE A 91 2.50 0.80 -15.29
N PHE A 92 1.28 1.21 -15.65
CA PHE A 92 0.68 0.82 -16.92
C PHE A 92 0.98 1.80 -18.06
N GLY A 93 1.41 3.02 -17.74
CA GLY A 93 1.66 4.03 -18.75
C GLY A 93 2.71 3.64 -19.79
N ASP A 94 3.77 2.97 -19.32
CA ASP A 94 4.89 2.52 -20.16
C ASP A 94 4.91 1.01 -20.35
N MET A 95 3.86 0.32 -19.92
CA MET A 95 3.80 -1.13 -19.96
C MET A 95 2.78 -1.60 -20.98
N GLU A 96 3.19 -2.51 -21.87
CA GLU A 96 2.28 -3.10 -22.82
C GLU A 96 1.40 -4.13 -22.12
N LEU A 97 0.08 -4.00 -22.28
CA LEU A 97 -0.85 -4.96 -21.67
C LEU A 97 -0.65 -6.38 -22.21
N ALA A 98 -0.28 -6.50 -23.49
CA ALA A 98 0.03 -7.80 -24.08
C ALA A 98 1.18 -8.50 -23.38
N GLY A 99 1.99 -7.75 -22.65
CA GLY A 99 3.13 -8.26 -21.92
C GLY A 99 2.82 -8.72 -20.51
N LEU A 100 1.56 -8.78 -20.10
CA LEU A 100 1.25 -9.19 -18.73
C LEU A 100 1.77 -10.59 -18.38
N THR A 101 1.87 -11.48 -19.36
CA THR A 101 2.47 -12.80 -19.16
C THR A 101 4.00 -12.76 -19.14
N ASN A 102 4.58 -11.66 -19.61
CA ASN A 102 6.02 -11.43 -19.67
C ASN A 102 6.44 -10.25 -18.82
N VAL A 103 5.63 -9.88 -17.85
CA VAL A 103 5.92 -8.77 -16.96
C VAL A 103 7.24 -9.03 -16.25
N ASP A 104 8.13 -8.05 -16.31
CA ASP A 104 9.38 -8.08 -15.57
C ASP A 104 9.03 -7.92 -14.09
N LEU A 105 9.55 -8.79 -13.26
CA LEU A 105 9.29 -8.75 -11.83
C LEU A 105 9.72 -7.42 -11.20
N ASP A 106 10.64 -6.70 -11.84
CA ASP A 106 11.04 -5.38 -11.36
C ASP A 106 9.93 -4.34 -11.44
N TYR A 107 8.87 -4.61 -12.20
CA TYR A 107 7.69 -3.76 -12.25
C TYR A 107 6.72 -4.05 -11.11
N LEU A 108 6.86 -5.16 -10.48
CA LEU A 108 5.98 -5.61 -9.42
C LEU A 108 6.64 -5.41 -8.04
#